data_9703c03d40f1d127568cde1289e7c198
#
_entry.id   9703c03d40f1d127568cde1289e7c198
#
_cell.length_a   1.000
_cell.length_b   1.000
_cell.length_c   1.000
_cell.angle_alpha   90.00
_cell.angle_beta   90.00
_cell.angle_gamma   90.00
#
_symmetry.space_group_name_H-M   'P 1'
#
loop_
_entity.id
_entity.type
_entity.pdbx_description
1 polymer ?
#
loop_
_entity_poly.entity_id
_entity_poly.type
_entity_poly.pdbx_seq_one_letter_code
_entity_poly.pdbx_strand_id
1 'polypeptide(L)'
;MRVLAIDSSGLTATVAVVEETQTVAEYTINYKKTHSQTLLPMIDEVVKMTELDLGTINAIAVAGGPGSFTGLRIGSATATGLGLALNKPLLHV
;
A
#
# COMPACT_ATOMS: atom_id res chain seq x y z
N MET A 1 5.65 2.62 15.73
CA MET A 1 4.73 1.81 14.94
C MET A 1 5.02 2.04 13.46
N ARG A 2 5.13 0.98 12.69
CA ARG A 2 5.46 1.06 11.26
C ARG A 2 4.30 0.51 10.45
N VAL A 3 3.82 1.30 9.50
CA VAL A 3 2.64 0.97 8.71
C VAL A 3 2.98 1.03 7.22
N LEU A 4 2.57 0.01 6.47
CA LEU A 4 2.59 0.05 5.02
C LEU A 4 1.23 0.54 4.54
N ALA A 5 1.20 1.70 3.92
CA ALA A 5 -0.04 2.33 3.48
C ALA A 5 -0.21 2.21 1.97
N ILE A 6 -1.41 1.90 1.54
CA ILE A 6 -1.76 1.72 0.13
C ILE A 6 -2.95 2.61 -0.20
N ASP A 7 -2.83 3.40 -1.25
CA ASP A 7 -3.92 4.23 -1.77
C ASP A 7 -4.03 4.00 -3.27
N SER A 8 -5.13 3.41 -3.69
CA SER A 8 -5.46 3.18 -5.10
C SER A 8 -6.83 3.74 -5.44
N SER A 9 -7.31 4.70 -4.65
CA SER A 9 -8.67 5.23 -4.78
C SER A 9 -8.86 6.14 -5.99
N GLY A 10 -7.80 6.72 -6.52
CA GLY A 10 -7.86 7.64 -7.65
C GLY A 10 -7.15 7.13 -8.89
N LEU A 11 -6.83 8.04 -9.80
CA LEU A 11 -6.03 7.74 -10.99
C LEU A 11 -4.58 7.43 -10.62
N THR A 12 -4.10 7.99 -9.51
CA THR A 12 -2.78 7.69 -9.00
C THR A 12 -2.82 6.52 -8.03
N ALA A 13 -1.75 5.76 -7.99
CA ALA A 13 -1.54 4.73 -6.97
C ALA A 13 -0.36 5.15 -6.11
N THR A 14 -0.51 5.03 -4.80
CA THR A 14 0.54 5.39 -3.84
C THR A 14 0.78 4.25 -2.87
N VAL A 15 2.05 3.95 -2.62
CA VAL A 15 2.50 3.04 -1.57
C VAL A 15 3.46 3.81 -0.69
N ALA A 16 3.24 3.78 0.61
CA ALA A 16 4.07 4.52 1.56
C ALA A 16 4.41 3.67 2.78
N VAL A 17 5.58 3.91 3.35
CA VAL A 17 5.96 3.36 4.66
C VAL A 17 5.95 4.51 5.64
N VAL A 18 5.11 4.41 6.66
CA VAL A 18 4.94 5.44 7.69
C VAL A 18 5.42 4.88 9.02
N GLU A 19 6.28 5.63 9.70
CA GLU A 19 6.82 5.27 11.01
C GLU A 19 6.54 6.41 11.96
N GLU A 20 5.85 6.12 13.06
CA GLU A 20 5.34 7.12 14.00
C GLU A 20 4.46 8.13 13.25
N THR A 21 4.89 9.40 13.18
CA THR A 21 4.18 10.44 12.44
C THR A 21 4.91 10.86 11.17
N GLN A 22 5.95 10.10 10.79
CA GLN A 22 6.82 10.45 9.68
C GLN A 22 6.69 9.47 8.53
N THR A 23 6.58 9.98 7.32
CA THR A 23 6.66 9.17 6.11
C THR A 23 8.13 8.85 5.84
N VAL A 24 8.48 7.57 5.89
CA VAL A 24 9.84 7.10 5.64
C VAL A 24 10.11 7.03 4.14
N ALA A 25 9.13 6.54 3.39
CA ALA A 25 9.23 6.40 1.95
C ALA A 25 7.85 6.48 1.33
N GLU A 26 7.80 7.00 0.11
CA GLU A 26 6.54 7.09 -0.64
C GLU A 26 6.85 6.89 -2.11
N TYR A 27 6.00 6.10 -2.78
CA TYR A 27 6.10 5.86 -4.22
C TYR A 27 4.72 6.11 -4.82
N THR A 28 4.64 7.07 -5.72
CA THR A 28 3.38 7.45 -6.38
C THR A 28 3.54 7.32 -7.88
N ILE A 29 2.56 6.65 -8.51
CA ILE A 29 2.51 6.53 -9.96
C ILE A 29 1.20 7.13 -10.46
N ASN A 30 1.30 8.03 -11.43
CA ASN A 30 0.16 8.56 -12.17
C ASN A 30 0.30 8.12 -13.62
N TYR A 31 -0.17 6.90 -13.91
CA TYR A 31 -0.02 6.31 -15.22
C TYR A 31 -1.27 5.53 -15.61
N LYS A 32 -1.42 5.25 -16.90
CA LYS A 32 -2.62 4.66 -17.47
C LYS A 32 -2.82 3.18 -17.17
N LYS A 33 -1.79 2.49 -16.67
CA LYS A 33 -1.91 1.08 -16.31
C LYS A 33 -2.85 0.90 -15.14
N THR A 34 -3.51 -0.25 -15.09
CA THR A 34 -4.42 -0.55 -13.98
C THR A 34 -3.64 -0.77 -12.68
N HIS A 35 -4.26 -0.46 -11.55
CA HIS A 35 -3.65 -0.64 -10.25
C HIS A 35 -3.29 -2.11 -9.97
N SER A 36 -4.02 -3.07 -10.55
CA SER A 36 -3.68 -4.48 -10.43
C SER A 36 -2.33 -4.83 -11.03
N GLN A 37 -1.86 -4.04 -11.99
CA GLN A 37 -0.56 -4.24 -12.64
C GLN A 37 0.57 -3.49 -11.95
N THR A 38 0.26 -2.49 -11.11
CA THR A 38 1.26 -1.57 -10.58
C THR A 38 1.48 -1.68 -9.08
N LEU A 39 0.46 -2.06 -8.29
CA LEU A 39 0.57 -2.03 -6.81
C LEU A 39 1.65 -2.98 -6.27
N LEU A 40 1.65 -4.22 -6.69
CA LEU A 40 2.65 -5.17 -6.18
C LEU A 40 4.07 -4.80 -6.59
N PRO A 41 4.34 -4.42 -7.85
CA PRO A 41 5.66 -3.89 -8.21
C PRO A 41 6.06 -2.65 -7.41
N MET A 42 5.13 -1.75 -7.10
CA MET A 42 5.41 -0.56 -6.29
C MET A 42 5.81 -0.94 -4.88
N ILE A 43 5.10 -1.88 -4.27
CA ILE A 43 5.42 -2.36 -2.94
C ILE A 43 6.81 -3.00 -2.93
N ASP A 44 7.10 -3.83 -3.92
CA ASP A 44 8.41 -4.46 -4.05
C ASP A 44 9.52 -3.42 -4.16
N GLU A 45 9.31 -2.40 -4.96
CA GLU A 45 10.29 -1.32 -5.14
C GLU A 45 10.53 -0.56 -3.84
N VAL A 46 9.48 -0.19 -3.13
CA VAL A 46 9.59 0.52 -1.85
C VAL A 46 10.34 -0.33 -0.83
N VAL A 47 10.02 -1.61 -0.76
CA VAL A 47 10.68 -2.55 0.15
C VAL A 47 12.18 -2.65 -0.16
N LYS A 48 12.55 -2.75 -1.43
CA LYS A 48 13.96 -2.83 -1.84
C LYS A 48 14.71 -1.55 -1.56
N MET A 49 14.12 -0.42 -1.91
CA MET A 49 14.80 0.88 -1.75
C MET A 49 15.01 1.27 -0.29
N THR A 50 14.12 0.85 0.58
CA THR A 50 14.22 1.16 2.02
C THR A 50 14.90 0.04 2.81
N GLU A 51 15.27 -1.05 2.15
CA GLU A 51 15.79 -2.24 2.82
C GLU A 51 14.86 -2.71 3.95
N LEU A 52 13.56 -2.58 3.71
CA LEU A 52 12.54 -2.87 4.71
C LEU A 52 12.37 -4.36 4.91
N ASP A 53 12.41 -4.79 6.18
CA ASP A 53 11.97 -6.13 6.54
C ASP A 53 10.45 -6.09 6.76
N LEU A 54 9.71 -6.75 5.89
CA LEU A 54 8.25 -6.79 5.97
C LEU A 54 7.75 -7.37 7.29
N GLY A 55 8.55 -8.21 7.94
CA GLY A 55 8.22 -8.74 9.26
C GLY A 55 8.16 -7.67 10.35
N THR A 56 8.78 -6.51 10.14
CA THR A 56 8.79 -5.42 11.11
C THR A 56 7.59 -4.48 10.98
N ILE A 57 6.76 -4.64 9.97
CA ILE A 57 5.55 -3.84 9.79
C ILE A 57 4.52 -4.27 10.83
N ASN A 58 3.89 -3.30 11.48
CA ASN A 58 2.88 -3.54 12.50
C ASN A 58 1.48 -3.68 11.92
N ALA A 59 1.19 -3.00 10.81
CA ALA A 59 -0.12 -3.00 10.19
C ALA A 59 -0.02 -2.59 8.72
N ILE A 60 -1.06 -2.94 7.97
CA ILE A 60 -1.23 -2.49 6.59
C ILE A 60 -2.47 -1.62 6.55
N ALA A 61 -2.34 -0.39 6.05
CA ALA A 61 -3.44 0.54 5.91
C ALA A 61 -3.84 0.65 4.44
N VAL A 62 -5.12 0.72 4.18
CA VAL A 62 -5.65 0.92 2.83
C VAL A 62 -6.67 2.04 2.85
N ALA A 63 -6.58 2.95 1.88
CA ALA A 63 -7.53 4.04 1.74
C ALA A 63 -8.88 3.51 1.26
N GLY A 64 -9.95 3.92 1.94
CA GLY A 64 -11.31 3.45 1.69
C GLY A 64 -12.12 4.34 0.76
N GLY A 65 -11.55 5.40 0.23
CA GLY A 65 -12.25 6.30 -0.70
C GLY A 65 -12.20 7.75 -0.27
N PRO A 66 -12.81 8.66 -1.03
CA PRO A 66 -13.53 8.44 -2.27
C PRO A 66 -12.61 8.11 -3.44
N GLY A 67 -13.14 7.41 -4.44
CA GLY A 67 -12.38 7.09 -5.64
C GLY A 67 -13.11 6.07 -6.51
N SER A 68 -12.45 5.57 -7.54
CA SER A 68 -13.06 4.58 -8.42
C SER A 68 -13.32 3.27 -7.67
N PHE A 69 -14.47 2.68 -7.93
CA PHE A 69 -14.86 1.43 -7.29
C PHE A 69 -13.84 0.31 -7.58
N THR A 70 -13.39 0.22 -8.83
CA THR A 70 -12.41 -0.78 -9.24
C THR A 70 -11.08 -0.58 -8.52
N GLY A 71 -10.60 0.67 -8.46
CA GLY A 71 -9.35 0.98 -7.77
C GLY A 71 -9.40 0.65 -6.30
N LEU A 72 -10.50 0.97 -5.62
CA LEU A 72 -10.68 0.65 -4.20
C LEU A 72 -10.65 -0.87 -3.98
N ARG A 73 -11.29 -1.65 -4.84
CA ARG A 73 -11.30 -3.10 -4.72
C ARG A 73 -9.92 -3.70 -4.90
N ILE A 74 -9.14 -3.21 -5.86
CA ILE A 74 -7.79 -3.69 -6.12
C ILE A 74 -6.89 -3.40 -4.92
N GLY A 75 -6.95 -2.19 -4.38
CA GLY A 75 -6.17 -1.82 -3.20
C GLY A 75 -6.52 -2.67 -1.99
N SER A 76 -7.81 -2.85 -1.74
CA SER A 76 -8.30 -3.66 -0.62
C SER A 76 -7.89 -5.13 -0.78
N ALA A 77 -8.00 -5.70 -1.97
CA ALA A 77 -7.60 -7.09 -2.23
C ALA A 77 -6.10 -7.27 -2.02
N THR A 78 -5.29 -6.33 -2.51
CA THR A 78 -3.83 -6.37 -2.34
C THR A 78 -3.46 -6.30 -0.86
N ALA A 79 -4.06 -5.36 -0.12
CA ALA A 79 -3.79 -5.18 1.30
C ALA A 79 -4.23 -6.41 2.11
N THR A 80 -5.38 -6.99 1.78
CA THR A 80 -5.88 -8.20 2.44
C THR A 80 -4.92 -9.37 2.22
N GLY A 81 -4.48 -9.57 0.98
CA GLY A 81 -3.52 -10.64 0.66
C GLY A 81 -2.22 -10.49 1.43
N LEU A 82 -1.68 -9.27 1.49
CA LEU A 82 -0.46 -8.99 2.26
C LEU A 82 -0.67 -9.21 3.75
N GLY A 83 -1.79 -8.75 4.29
CA GLY A 83 -2.10 -8.92 5.71
C GLY A 83 -2.15 -10.39 6.10
N LEU A 84 -2.78 -11.22 5.27
CA LEU A 84 -2.84 -12.66 5.50
C LEU A 84 -1.45 -13.29 5.40
N ALA A 85 -0.69 -12.95 4.37
CA ALA A 85 0.64 -13.52 4.15
C ALA A 85 1.61 -13.15 5.27
N LEU A 86 1.54 -11.93 5.80
CA LEU A 86 2.42 -11.42 6.84
C LEU A 86 1.88 -11.60 8.24
N ASN A 87 0.63 -12.04 8.37
CA ASN A 87 -0.09 -12.15 9.64
C ASN A 87 -0.11 -10.79 10.37
N LYS A 88 -0.49 -9.75 9.66
CA LYS A 88 -0.58 -8.39 10.20
C LYS A 88 -1.99 -7.84 10.06
N PRO A 89 -2.43 -6.98 10.99
CA PRO A 89 -3.76 -6.39 10.91
C PRO A 89 -3.90 -5.44 9.73
N LEU A 90 -5.13 -5.36 9.22
CA LEU A 90 -5.51 -4.47 8.13
C LEU A 90 -6.32 -3.32 8.70
N LEU A 91 -5.92 -2.09 8.37
CA LEU A 91 -6.60 -0.86 8.79
C LEU A 91 -7.24 -0.20 7.58
N HIS A 92 -8.54 0.08 7.67
CA HIS A 92 -9.26 0.84 6.66
C HIS A 92 -9.33 2.31 7.08
N VAL A 93 -8.92 3.18 6.19
CA VAL A 93 -8.87 4.62 6.47
C VAL A 93 -9.90 5.37 5.64
#